data_43708537fd45dc926f524736f1f37cc8
#
_entry.id   43708537fd45dc926f524736f1f37cc8
#
_cell.length_a   1.000
_cell.length_b   1.000
_cell.length_c   1.000
_cell.angle_alpha   90.00
_cell.angle_beta   90.00
_cell.angle_gamma   90.00
#
_symmetry.space_group_name_H-M   'P 1'
#
loop_
_entity.id
_entity.type
_entity.pdbx_description
1 polymer ?
#
loop_
_entity_poly.entity_id
_entity_poly.type
_entity_poly.pdbx_seq_one_letter_code
_entity_poly.pdbx_strand_id
1 'polypeptide(L)'
;NWGIDLPFDDKYVTYVWFDALINYLTAVGYDGDINDFQKWWPATYHLIGKDILTTHAVYWPTMLMSAEIELPRSIFAHGWWLMGESKMSKSLGNVVNPIDLIDDYGVDPVRYYLMREMVLGHDSSFTMESFIQRYNSDLANDFGNLLSRVTTLIKKNYNGLVCLLYTSPS
;
A
#
# COMPACT_ATOMS: atom_id res chain seq x y z
N ASN A 1 -30.21 4.94 17.61
CA ASN A 1 -29.23 3.97 17.19
C ASN A 1 -28.37 4.61 16.10
N TRP A 2 -27.08 4.37 16.12
CA TRP A 2 -26.19 4.77 15.04
C TRP A 2 -26.01 3.59 14.09
N GLY A 3 -26.29 3.78 12.80
CA GLY A 3 -26.19 2.74 11.78
C GLY A 3 -27.34 2.84 10.75
N ILE A 4 -27.27 2.02 9.72
CA ILE A 4 -28.29 1.89 8.67
C ILE A 4 -29.26 0.81 9.11
N ASP A 5 -30.55 1.16 9.29
CA ASP A 5 -31.59 0.23 9.71
C ASP A 5 -31.80 -0.86 8.64
N LEU A 6 -32.04 -2.11 9.07
CA LEU A 6 -32.42 -3.17 8.15
C LEU A 6 -33.86 -2.97 7.67
N PRO A 7 -34.14 -3.06 6.35
CA PRO A 7 -35.46 -2.79 5.80
C PRO A 7 -36.54 -3.82 6.22
N PHE A 8 -36.12 -4.93 6.80
CA PHE A 8 -37.00 -6.05 7.19
C PHE A 8 -37.00 -6.31 8.71
N ASP A 9 -36.16 -5.66 9.49
CA ASP A 9 -36.12 -5.78 10.96
C ASP A 9 -35.50 -4.53 11.59
N ASP A 10 -36.33 -3.66 12.16
CA ASP A 10 -35.95 -2.39 12.77
C ASP A 10 -35.20 -2.49 14.11
N LYS A 11 -35.06 -3.71 14.64
CA LYS A 11 -34.26 -3.98 15.86
C LYS A 11 -32.77 -4.08 15.58
N TYR A 12 -32.38 -4.20 14.33
CA TYR A 12 -31.01 -4.39 13.90
C TYR A 12 -30.58 -3.32 12.90
N VAL A 13 -29.28 -3.09 12.85
CA VAL A 13 -28.64 -2.21 11.86
C VAL A 13 -27.72 -3.04 10.99
N THR A 14 -27.46 -2.55 9.78
CA THR A 14 -26.50 -3.15 8.86
C THR A 14 -25.13 -3.25 9.51
N TYR A 15 -24.48 -4.38 9.38
CA TYR A 15 -23.11 -4.58 9.85
C TYR A 15 -22.16 -3.66 9.08
N VAL A 16 -21.31 -2.95 9.83
CA VAL A 16 -20.43 -1.91 9.29
C VAL A 16 -19.59 -2.34 8.09
N TRP A 17 -19.14 -3.60 8.04
CA TRP A 17 -18.36 -4.10 6.92
C TRP A 17 -19.18 -4.30 5.64
N PHE A 18 -20.50 -4.45 5.73
CA PHE A 18 -21.35 -4.47 4.56
C PHE A 18 -21.33 -3.11 3.86
N ASP A 19 -21.45 -2.03 4.60
CA ASP A 19 -21.34 -0.67 4.08
C ASP A 19 -19.92 -0.35 3.59
N ALA A 20 -18.91 -0.61 4.44
CA ALA A 20 -17.50 -0.30 4.13
C ALA A 20 -16.97 -0.98 2.87
N LEU A 21 -17.33 -2.25 2.62
CA LEU A 21 -16.84 -3.00 1.46
C LEU A 21 -17.47 -2.53 0.14
N ILE A 22 -18.72 -2.10 0.15
CA ILE A 22 -19.40 -1.54 -1.03
C ILE A 22 -18.69 -0.28 -1.54
N ASN A 23 -17.96 0.43 -0.69
CA ASN A 23 -17.22 1.62 -1.10
C ASN A 23 -16.20 1.33 -2.23
N TYR A 24 -15.67 0.12 -2.35
CA TYR A 24 -14.82 -0.26 -3.48
C TYR A 24 -15.54 -0.16 -4.82
N LEU A 25 -16.81 -0.53 -4.88
CA LEU A 25 -17.63 -0.44 -6.10
C LEU A 25 -18.02 1.02 -6.37
N THR A 26 -18.42 1.74 -5.32
CA THR A 26 -18.80 3.16 -5.42
C THR A 26 -17.63 4.00 -5.94
N ALA A 27 -16.41 3.76 -5.43
CA ALA A 27 -15.21 4.50 -5.81
C ALA A 27 -14.83 4.36 -7.28
N VAL A 28 -15.23 3.25 -7.93
CA VAL A 28 -14.97 3.00 -9.36
C VAL A 28 -16.19 3.19 -10.25
N GLY A 29 -17.28 3.77 -9.70
CA GLY A 29 -18.44 4.19 -10.46
C GLY A 29 -19.40 3.07 -10.86
N TYR A 30 -19.63 2.09 -9.98
CA TYR A 30 -20.54 0.96 -10.25
C TYR A 30 -21.97 1.37 -10.62
N ASP A 31 -22.47 2.45 -10.03
CA ASP A 31 -23.78 3.04 -10.27
C ASP A 31 -23.82 4.13 -11.35
N GLY A 32 -22.66 4.40 -11.97
CA GLY A 32 -22.46 5.43 -12.99
C GLY A 32 -22.29 4.87 -14.42
N ASP A 33 -21.26 5.37 -15.11
CA ASP A 33 -20.93 4.91 -16.46
C ASP A 33 -20.30 3.51 -16.41
N ILE A 34 -20.91 2.54 -17.05
CA ILE A 34 -20.43 1.16 -17.11
C ILE A 34 -19.03 1.06 -17.74
N ASN A 35 -18.69 1.94 -18.68
CA ASN A 35 -17.37 1.95 -19.31
C ASN A 35 -16.27 2.36 -18.32
N ASP A 36 -16.56 3.33 -17.45
CA ASP A 36 -15.63 3.73 -16.40
C ASP A 36 -15.50 2.63 -15.35
N PHE A 37 -16.58 1.98 -14.96
CA PHE A 37 -16.55 0.83 -14.06
C PHE A 37 -15.70 -0.31 -14.64
N GLN A 38 -15.93 -0.73 -15.87
CA GLN A 38 -15.19 -1.81 -16.52
C GLN A 38 -13.70 -1.52 -16.71
N LYS A 39 -13.29 -0.25 -16.75
CA LYS A 39 -11.90 0.15 -16.82
C LYS A 39 -11.13 -0.17 -15.53
N TRP A 40 -11.78 -0.08 -14.37
CA TRP A 40 -11.16 -0.21 -13.07
C TRP A 40 -11.52 -1.51 -12.34
N TRP A 41 -12.62 -2.14 -12.75
CA TRP A 41 -13.06 -3.41 -12.18
C TRP A 41 -12.93 -4.56 -13.18
N PRO A 42 -12.48 -5.77 -12.77
CA PRO A 42 -12.14 -6.16 -11.41
C PRO A 42 -10.80 -5.57 -10.93
N ALA A 43 -10.74 -5.24 -9.65
CA ALA A 43 -9.50 -4.80 -9.02
C ALA A 43 -8.40 -5.86 -9.16
N THR A 44 -7.21 -5.43 -9.57
CA THR A 44 -6.05 -6.35 -9.66
C THR A 44 -5.61 -6.79 -8.27
N TYR A 45 -5.56 -5.86 -7.34
CA TYR A 45 -5.21 -6.11 -5.94
C TYR A 45 -6.11 -5.33 -4.99
N HIS A 46 -6.54 -5.98 -3.90
CA HIS A 46 -6.89 -5.29 -2.66
C HIS A 46 -5.68 -5.31 -1.75
N LEU A 47 -5.09 -4.14 -1.50
CA LEU A 47 -3.98 -3.98 -0.58
C LEU A 47 -4.52 -3.61 0.78
N ILE A 48 -4.36 -4.49 1.76
CA ILE A 48 -4.99 -4.38 3.08
C ILE A 48 -4.03 -4.75 4.22
N GLY A 49 -4.35 -4.32 5.43
CA GLY A 49 -3.73 -4.87 6.64
C GLY A 49 -4.25 -6.28 6.96
N LYS A 50 -3.42 -7.12 7.57
CA LYS A 50 -3.79 -8.50 7.90
C LYS A 50 -4.97 -8.63 8.87
N ASP A 51 -5.24 -7.59 9.64
CA ASP A 51 -6.33 -7.55 10.62
C ASP A 51 -7.73 -7.56 9.99
N ILE A 52 -7.83 -7.13 8.74
CA ILE A 52 -9.09 -7.13 7.98
C ILE A 52 -9.13 -8.18 6.86
N LEU A 53 -8.24 -9.18 6.93
CA LEU A 53 -8.15 -10.22 5.90
C LEU A 53 -9.46 -11.02 5.80
N THR A 54 -10.09 -11.40 6.91
CA THR A 54 -11.35 -12.16 6.90
C THR A 54 -12.47 -11.42 6.18
N THR A 55 -12.59 -10.11 6.40
CA THR A 55 -13.62 -9.29 5.75
C THR A 55 -13.42 -9.23 4.24
N HIS A 56 -12.19 -9.20 3.78
CA HIS A 56 -11.86 -9.11 2.35
C HIS A 56 -11.74 -10.46 1.64
N ALA A 57 -11.40 -11.53 2.38
CA ALA A 57 -11.23 -12.85 1.78
C ALA A 57 -12.46 -13.75 1.90
N VAL A 58 -13.41 -13.43 2.80
CA VAL A 58 -14.63 -14.21 3.00
C VAL A 58 -15.87 -13.35 2.71
N TYR A 59 -16.08 -12.27 3.45
CA TYR A 59 -17.33 -11.49 3.32
C TYR A 59 -17.42 -10.78 1.97
N TRP A 60 -16.37 -10.13 1.54
CA TRP A 60 -16.36 -9.40 0.28
C TRP A 60 -16.62 -10.29 -0.94
N PRO A 61 -15.92 -11.40 -1.14
CA PRO A 61 -16.22 -12.31 -2.26
C PRO A 61 -17.65 -12.84 -2.21
N THR A 62 -18.18 -13.18 -1.04
CA THR A 62 -19.55 -13.68 -0.94
C THR A 62 -20.59 -12.62 -1.29
N MET A 63 -20.36 -11.36 -0.92
CA MET A 63 -21.21 -10.23 -1.32
C MET A 63 -21.18 -10.02 -2.83
N LEU A 64 -20.00 -10.02 -3.45
CA LEU A 64 -19.85 -9.87 -4.90
C LEU A 64 -20.50 -11.01 -5.66
N MET A 65 -20.30 -12.25 -5.22
CA MET A 65 -20.93 -13.43 -5.83
C MET A 65 -22.47 -13.36 -5.74
N SER A 66 -23.00 -12.90 -4.61
CA SER A 66 -24.45 -12.70 -4.43
C SER A 66 -25.02 -11.61 -5.35
N ALA A 67 -24.22 -10.63 -5.70
CA ALA A 67 -24.57 -9.54 -6.60
C ALA A 67 -24.22 -9.81 -8.07
N GLU A 68 -23.69 -11.00 -8.38
CA GLU A 68 -23.23 -11.40 -9.72
C GLU A 68 -22.13 -10.45 -10.28
N ILE A 69 -21.30 -9.91 -9.40
CA ILE A 69 -20.18 -9.03 -9.75
C ILE A 69 -18.89 -9.84 -9.77
N GLU A 70 -18.03 -9.57 -10.75
CA GLU A 70 -16.72 -10.24 -10.88
C GLU A 70 -15.85 -10.00 -9.64
N LEU A 71 -15.13 -11.04 -9.21
CA LEU A 71 -14.28 -10.97 -8.03
C LEU A 71 -12.96 -10.22 -8.32
N PRO A 72 -12.37 -9.53 -7.32
CA PRO A 72 -11.02 -9.01 -7.42
C PRO A 72 -10.03 -10.16 -7.65
N ARG A 73 -8.94 -9.88 -8.38
CA ARG A 73 -7.98 -10.92 -8.79
C ARG A 73 -7.12 -11.41 -7.63
N SER A 74 -6.78 -10.54 -6.70
CA SER A 74 -5.89 -10.86 -5.58
C SER A 74 -6.14 -9.98 -4.36
N ILE A 75 -5.87 -10.54 -3.20
CA ILE A 75 -5.84 -9.83 -1.92
C ILE A 75 -4.40 -9.89 -1.39
N PHE A 76 -3.84 -8.74 -1.12
CA PHE A 76 -2.48 -8.58 -0.64
C PHE A 76 -2.51 -8.03 0.79
N ALA A 77 -2.35 -8.91 1.78
CA ALA A 77 -2.40 -8.54 3.18
C ALA A 77 -0.98 -8.34 3.73
N HIS A 78 -0.70 -7.12 4.19
CA HIS A 78 0.56 -6.81 4.86
C HIS A 78 0.45 -6.94 6.38
N GLY A 79 1.60 -7.13 7.04
CA GLY A 79 1.71 -7.16 8.50
C GLY A 79 1.54 -5.78 9.14
N TRP A 80 1.59 -5.73 10.45
CA TRP A 80 1.54 -4.48 11.21
C TRP A 80 2.90 -3.81 11.28
N TRP A 81 2.86 -2.48 11.38
CA TRP A 81 3.98 -1.70 11.86
C TRP A 81 3.91 -1.57 13.38
N LEU A 82 4.96 -2.03 14.04
CA LEU A 82 5.09 -2.02 15.49
C LEU A 82 6.06 -0.90 15.91
N MET A 83 5.90 -0.40 17.14
CA MET A 83 6.91 0.36 17.86
C MET A 83 7.50 -0.54 18.96
N GLY A 84 8.74 -1.01 18.73
CA GLY A 84 9.29 -2.09 19.54
C GLY A 84 8.45 -3.36 19.41
N GLU A 85 7.94 -3.88 20.53
CA GLU A 85 7.06 -5.06 20.57
C GLU A 85 5.56 -4.72 20.55
N SER A 86 5.22 -3.42 20.56
CA SER A 86 3.83 -2.97 20.69
C SER A 86 3.25 -2.47 19.37
N LYS A 87 1.99 -2.80 19.11
CA LYS A 87 1.24 -2.21 17.99
C LYS A 87 1.13 -0.70 18.19
N MET A 88 1.35 0.08 17.13
CA MET A 88 1.11 1.53 17.14
C MET A 88 -0.35 1.83 17.49
N SER A 89 -0.56 2.69 18.46
CA SER A 89 -1.89 3.11 18.91
C SER A 89 -1.91 4.58 19.26
N LYS A 90 -2.91 5.29 18.76
CA LYS A 90 -3.12 6.72 19.07
C LYS A 90 -3.31 6.95 20.58
N SER A 91 -3.98 6.01 21.25
CA SER A 91 -4.22 6.10 22.70
C SER A 91 -2.95 5.92 23.54
N LEU A 92 -1.94 5.22 23.02
CA LEU A 92 -0.65 5.03 23.68
C LEU A 92 0.37 6.14 23.31
N GLY A 93 0.05 7.01 22.37
CA GLY A 93 0.94 8.07 21.92
C GLY A 93 2.22 7.58 21.22
N ASN A 94 2.26 6.30 20.82
CA ASN A 94 3.42 5.66 20.19
C ASN A 94 3.29 5.57 18.65
N VAL A 95 2.54 6.48 18.04
CA VAL A 95 2.35 6.51 16.58
C VAL A 95 3.44 7.40 15.97
N VAL A 96 4.16 6.86 15.01
CA VAL A 96 5.02 7.65 14.13
C VAL A 96 4.15 8.34 13.08
N ASN A 97 4.22 9.66 13.04
CA ASN A 97 3.54 10.41 12.00
C ASN A 97 4.40 10.41 10.72
N PRO A 98 3.94 9.81 9.62
CA PRO A 98 4.72 9.77 8.39
C PRO A 98 4.95 11.16 7.78
N ILE A 99 4.09 12.14 8.07
CA ILE A 99 4.25 13.50 7.55
C ILE A 99 5.48 14.16 8.16
N ASP A 100 5.69 14.02 9.47
CA ASP A 100 6.85 14.59 10.15
C ASP A 100 8.17 13.99 9.58
N LEU A 101 8.17 12.69 9.29
CA LEU A 101 9.32 12.05 8.63
C LEU A 101 9.52 12.54 7.19
N ILE A 102 8.44 12.81 6.46
CA ILE A 102 8.51 13.35 5.10
C ILE A 102 9.05 14.77 5.10
N ASP A 103 8.64 15.58 6.07
CA ASP A 103 9.11 16.96 6.20
C ASP A 103 10.61 17.02 6.55
N ASP A 104 11.08 16.08 7.39
CA ASP A 104 12.49 16.05 7.81
C ASP A 104 13.42 15.38 6.78
N TYR A 105 12.99 14.33 6.12
CA TYR A 105 13.86 13.46 5.28
C TYR A 105 13.45 13.38 3.80
N GLY A 106 12.29 13.90 3.45
CA GLY A 106 11.72 13.78 2.11
C GLY A 106 10.86 12.53 1.92
N VAL A 107 10.01 12.55 0.89
CA VAL A 107 9.04 11.49 0.62
C VAL A 107 9.70 10.17 0.17
N ASP A 108 10.74 10.24 -0.66
CA ASP A 108 11.34 9.04 -1.26
C ASP A 108 12.06 8.16 -0.23
N PRO A 109 12.86 8.67 0.71
CA PRO A 109 13.44 7.86 1.77
C PRO A 109 12.41 7.17 2.66
N VAL A 110 11.31 7.86 3.00
CA VAL A 110 10.23 7.29 3.81
C VAL A 110 9.55 6.14 3.06
N ARG A 111 9.21 6.35 1.80
CA ARG A 111 8.63 5.30 0.95
C ARG A 111 9.57 4.11 0.78
N TYR A 112 10.86 4.38 0.52
CA TYR A 112 11.88 3.35 0.39
C TYR A 112 11.96 2.51 1.66
N TYR A 113 12.05 3.14 2.83
CA TYR A 113 12.14 2.44 4.10
C TYR A 113 10.95 1.51 4.33
N LEU A 114 9.72 2.01 4.13
CA LEU A 114 8.51 1.22 4.32
C LEU A 114 8.47 -0.02 3.42
N MET A 115 8.90 0.12 2.17
CA MET A 115 8.93 -1.00 1.23
C MET A 115 10.09 -1.97 1.47
N ARG A 116 11.21 -1.47 1.96
CA ARG A 116 12.44 -2.24 2.16
C ARG A 116 12.45 -3.04 3.46
N GLU A 117 11.89 -2.47 4.52
CA GLU A 117 11.92 -3.06 5.86
C GLU A 117 10.80 -4.09 6.07
N MET A 118 9.66 -3.90 5.43
CA MET A 118 8.54 -4.82 5.58
C MET A 118 8.74 -6.09 4.76
N VAL A 119 8.77 -7.23 5.44
CA VAL A 119 8.66 -8.54 4.79
C VAL A 119 7.20 -8.90 4.66
N LEU A 120 6.75 -9.21 3.45
CA LEU A 120 5.35 -9.51 3.18
C LEU A 120 4.81 -10.62 4.09
N GLY A 121 3.65 -10.37 4.68
CA GLY A 121 2.97 -11.32 5.58
C GLY A 121 3.51 -11.33 7.02
N HIS A 122 4.61 -10.61 7.29
CA HIS A 122 5.19 -10.48 8.62
C HIS A 122 4.99 -9.06 9.18
N ASP A 123 4.99 -8.97 10.51
CA ASP A 123 5.03 -7.68 11.19
C ASP A 123 6.45 -7.10 11.13
N SER A 124 6.55 -5.79 11.04
CA SER A 124 7.81 -5.07 11.03
C SER A 124 7.84 -4.03 12.14
N SER A 125 8.99 -3.84 12.75
CA SER A 125 9.16 -2.81 13.78
C SER A 125 9.77 -1.55 13.19
N PHE A 126 9.14 -0.41 13.44
CA PHE A 126 9.73 0.88 13.11
C PHE A 126 10.62 1.35 14.26
N THR A 127 11.85 1.74 13.94
CA THR A 127 12.71 2.51 14.84
C THR A 127 13.41 3.60 14.04
N MET A 128 13.66 4.76 14.67
CA MET A 128 14.43 5.83 14.01
C MET A 128 15.85 5.36 13.67
N GLU A 129 16.42 4.50 14.50
CA GLU A 129 17.75 3.94 14.26
C GLU A 129 17.78 3.11 12.97
N SER A 130 16.81 2.20 12.77
CA SER A 130 16.71 1.41 11.53
C SER A 130 16.43 2.29 10.32
N PHE A 131 15.59 3.33 10.47
CA PHE A 131 15.32 4.28 9.41
C PHE A 131 16.60 5.03 8.97
N ILE A 132 17.34 5.60 9.92
CA ILE A 132 18.59 6.30 9.63
C ILE A 132 19.65 5.36 9.07
N GLN A 133 19.72 4.12 9.56
CA GLN A 133 20.62 3.12 9.02
C GLN A 133 20.33 2.84 7.54
N ARG A 134 19.06 2.61 7.16
CA ARG A 134 18.68 2.39 5.75
C ARG A 134 18.93 3.62 4.91
N TYR A 135 18.60 4.80 5.42
CA TYR A 135 18.87 6.07 4.74
C TYR A 135 20.35 6.22 4.36
N ASN A 136 21.23 5.99 5.32
CA ASN A 136 22.67 6.15 5.11
C ASN A 136 23.29 4.99 4.31
N SER A 137 22.96 3.73 4.64
CA SER A 137 23.57 2.57 3.99
C SER A 137 23.04 2.37 2.58
N ASP A 138 21.74 2.22 2.45
CA ASP A 138 21.14 1.78 1.19
C ASP A 138 21.05 2.95 0.18
N LEU A 139 20.61 4.14 0.62
CA LEU A 139 20.42 5.27 -0.27
C LEU A 139 21.70 6.09 -0.46
N ALA A 140 22.33 6.55 0.61
CA ALA A 140 23.51 7.41 0.47
C ALA A 140 24.74 6.60 0.04
N ASN A 141 25.07 5.50 0.72
CA ASN A 141 26.29 4.74 0.40
C ASN A 141 26.11 3.85 -0.82
N ASP A 142 25.14 2.94 -0.85
CA ASP A 142 25.03 1.98 -1.92
C ASP A 142 24.52 2.63 -3.21
N PHE A 143 23.32 3.21 -3.19
CA PHE A 143 22.73 3.80 -4.38
C PHE A 143 23.45 5.09 -4.81
N GLY A 144 23.78 5.97 -3.87
CA GLY A 144 24.52 7.21 -4.16
C GLY A 144 25.90 6.95 -4.72
N ASN A 145 26.66 5.99 -4.18
CA ASN A 145 27.95 5.59 -4.73
C ASN A 145 27.83 4.93 -6.11
N LEU A 146 26.81 4.09 -6.32
CA LEU A 146 26.55 3.52 -7.65
C LEU A 146 26.32 4.63 -8.67
N LEU A 147 25.44 5.54 -8.38
CA LEU A 147 25.13 6.67 -9.26
C LEU A 147 26.39 7.51 -9.55
N SER A 148 27.14 7.87 -8.51
CA SER A 148 28.37 8.66 -8.63
C SER A 148 29.43 7.96 -9.48
N ARG A 149 29.64 6.66 -9.28
CA ARG A 149 30.61 5.87 -10.07
C ARG A 149 30.19 5.75 -11.53
N VAL A 150 28.91 5.43 -11.80
CA VAL A 150 28.39 5.29 -13.16
C VAL A 150 28.49 6.61 -13.91
N THR A 151 28.02 7.70 -13.32
CA THR A 151 28.06 9.03 -13.96
C THR A 151 29.49 9.51 -14.18
N THR A 152 30.43 9.22 -13.28
CA THR A 152 31.84 9.52 -13.45
C THR A 152 32.45 8.76 -14.61
N LEU A 153 32.15 7.46 -14.74
CA LEU A 153 32.62 6.64 -15.87
C LEU A 153 32.05 7.13 -17.21
N ILE A 154 30.78 7.46 -17.24
CA ILE A 154 30.10 8.02 -18.43
C ILE A 154 30.76 9.35 -18.82
N LYS A 155 30.99 10.23 -17.87
CA LYS A 155 31.64 11.52 -18.12
C LYS A 155 33.07 11.33 -18.65
N LYS A 156 33.83 10.42 -18.04
CA LYS A 156 35.24 10.18 -18.40
C LYS A 156 35.41 9.51 -19.77
N ASN A 157 34.56 8.54 -20.11
CA ASN A 157 34.77 7.69 -21.29
C ASN A 157 33.88 8.08 -22.48
N TYR A 158 32.76 8.77 -22.22
CA TYR A 158 31.74 9.07 -23.23
C TYR A 158 31.32 10.56 -23.26
N ASN A 159 32.15 11.44 -22.66
CA ASN A 159 31.88 12.89 -22.57
C ASN A 159 30.47 13.24 -22.01
N GLY A 160 29.95 12.40 -21.12
CA GLY A 160 28.62 12.60 -20.53
C GLY A 160 27.45 12.12 -21.41
N LEU A 161 27.72 11.56 -22.58
CA LEU A 161 26.69 11.06 -23.47
C LEU A 161 26.29 9.63 -23.12
N VAL A 162 24.99 9.41 -22.93
CA VAL A 162 24.39 8.07 -22.76
C VAL A 162 23.65 7.74 -24.04
N CYS A 163 24.12 6.74 -24.77
CA CYS A 163 23.40 6.20 -25.91
C CYS A 163 22.32 5.23 -25.41
N LEU A 164 21.09 5.45 -25.80
CA LEU A 164 20.03 4.45 -25.64
C LEU A 164 20.23 3.37 -26.70
N LEU A 165 20.99 2.35 -26.35
CA LEU A 165 21.06 1.13 -27.14
C LEU A 165 19.74 0.37 -26.93
N TYR A 166 18.83 0.53 -27.88
CA TYR A 166 17.74 -0.42 -28.03
C TYR A 166 18.35 -1.73 -28.56
N THR A 167 18.66 -2.63 -27.66
CA THR A 167 18.79 -4.01 -28.07
C THR A 167 17.37 -4.48 -28.38
N SER A 168 16.99 -4.51 -29.66
CA SER A 168 15.82 -5.27 -30.06
C SER A 168 16.09 -6.73 -29.65
N PRO A 169 15.16 -7.40 -28.96
CA PRO A 169 15.29 -8.83 -28.75
C PRO A 169 15.30 -9.48 -30.14
N SER A 170 16.41 -10.15 -30.43
CA SER A 170 16.53 -11.04 -31.60
C SER A 170 15.68 -12.27 -31.39
#